data_d485ada39fe579c9c9586bc2f6f88e42
#
_entry.id   d485ada39fe579c9c9586bc2f6f88e42
#
_cell.length_a   1.000
_cell.length_b   1.000
_cell.length_c   1.000
_cell.angle_alpha   90.00
_cell.angle_beta   90.00
_cell.angle_gamma   90.00
#
_symmetry.space_group_name_H-M   'P 1'
#
loop_
_entity.id
_entity.type
_entity.pdbx_description
1 polymer ?
#
loop_
_entity_poly.entity_id
_entity_poly.type
_entity_poly.pdbx_seq_one_letter_code
_entity_poly.pdbx_strand_id
1 'polypeptide(L)'
;MHTPHAAPRFPERLSPFELRSTPLLRTDVLVIGSGIAGACTALHAADAGAQVLLLAKGELDDTNTAWAQGGIAVVQLPEDSIATHVADTLRVGAGVADPE
;
A
#
# COMPACT_ATOMS: atom_id res chain seq x y z
N MET A 1 46.66 -9.02 18.71
CA MET A 1 46.40 -9.32 17.28
C MET A 1 44.90 -9.23 17.03
N HIS A 2 44.46 -8.19 16.33
CA HIS A 2 43.04 -7.99 16.05
C HIS A 2 42.77 -8.63 14.69
N THR A 3 42.01 -9.74 14.67
CA THR A 3 41.56 -10.39 13.43
C THR A 3 40.51 -9.50 12.79
N PRO A 4 40.71 -9.03 11.56
CA PRO A 4 39.66 -8.21 10.91
C PRO A 4 38.42 -9.07 10.67
N HIS A 5 37.29 -8.63 11.22
CA HIS A 5 36.01 -9.24 10.98
C HIS A 5 35.66 -9.04 9.48
N ALA A 6 35.60 -10.15 8.74
CA ALA A 6 35.17 -10.09 7.34
C ALA A 6 33.74 -9.50 7.28
N ALA A 7 33.55 -8.48 6.45
CA ALA A 7 32.23 -7.92 6.23
C ALA A 7 31.26 -9.00 5.73
N PRO A 8 30.01 -9.01 6.19
CA PRO A 8 29.01 -9.98 5.73
C PRO A 8 28.84 -9.86 4.21
N ARG A 9 29.03 -10.95 3.49
CA ARG A 9 28.76 -11.02 2.06
C ARG A 9 27.26 -11.21 1.87
N PHE A 10 26.60 -10.21 1.34
CA PHE A 10 25.21 -10.35 0.90
C PHE A 10 25.15 -11.24 -0.37
N PRO A 11 24.15 -12.10 -0.52
CA PRO A 11 23.97 -12.87 -1.75
C PRO A 11 23.74 -11.92 -2.93
N GLU A 12 24.32 -12.24 -4.07
CA GLU A 12 24.13 -11.46 -5.31
C GLU A 12 22.67 -11.39 -5.76
N ARG A 13 21.83 -12.31 -5.28
CA ARG A 13 20.40 -12.38 -5.55
C ARG A 13 19.63 -12.59 -4.25
N LEU A 14 18.61 -11.80 -4.03
CA LEU A 14 17.70 -11.92 -2.90
C LEU A 14 16.61 -12.99 -3.13
N SER A 15 16.47 -13.49 -4.36
CA SER A 15 15.49 -14.50 -4.74
C SER A 15 16.13 -15.60 -5.60
N PRO A 16 15.76 -16.88 -5.40
CA PRO A 16 16.31 -18.02 -6.14
C PRO A 16 15.73 -18.19 -7.55
N PHE A 17 14.74 -17.38 -7.99
CA PHE A 17 14.12 -17.58 -9.29
C PHE A 17 14.95 -17.00 -10.46
N GLU A 18 14.87 -17.65 -11.59
CA GLU A 18 15.51 -17.22 -12.82
C GLU A 18 14.50 -16.51 -13.77
N LEU A 19 14.80 -15.25 -14.12
CA LEU A 19 13.94 -14.44 -14.99
C LEU A 19 13.67 -15.08 -16.35
N ARG A 20 14.61 -15.88 -16.86
CA ARG A 20 14.45 -16.54 -18.18
C ARG A 20 13.43 -17.66 -18.20
N SER A 21 13.14 -18.26 -17.05
CA SER A 21 12.16 -19.35 -16.90
C SER A 21 10.86 -18.88 -16.26
N THR A 22 10.76 -17.59 -15.89
CA THR A 22 9.57 -17.02 -15.25
C THR A 22 8.52 -16.67 -16.31
N PRO A 23 7.26 -17.07 -16.15
CA PRO A 23 6.17 -16.67 -17.04
C PRO A 23 6.05 -15.14 -17.08
N LEU A 24 5.92 -14.59 -18.29
CA LEU A 24 5.69 -13.18 -18.50
C LEU A 24 4.19 -12.92 -18.67
N LEU A 25 3.59 -12.20 -17.73
CA LEU A 25 2.23 -11.69 -17.85
C LEU A 25 2.30 -10.23 -18.32
N ARG A 26 1.43 -9.89 -19.28
CA ARG A 26 1.29 -8.53 -19.78
C ARG A 26 -0.06 -7.97 -19.35
N THR A 27 -0.05 -6.74 -18.89
CA THR A 27 -1.25 -6.02 -18.47
C THR A 27 -1.02 -4.53 -18.72
N ASP A 28 -2.09 -3.75 -18.83
CA ASP A 28 -2.01 -2.30 -18.97
C ASP A 28 -1.73 -1.64 -17.62
N VAL A 29 -2.31 -2.20 -16.55
CA VAL A 29 -2.17 -1.68 -15.18
C VAL A 29 -1.87 -2.82 -14.21
N LEU A 30 -0.79 -2.69 -13.47
CA LEU A 30 -0.47 -3.56 -12.34
C LEU A 30 -0.77 -2.83 -11.04
N VAL A 31 -1.70 -3.37 -10.25
CA VAL A 31 -2.04 -2.88 -8.91
C VAL A 31 -1.45 -3.83 -7.87
N ILE A 32 -0.68 -3.29 -6.92
CA ILE A 32 -0.07 -4.06 -5.85
C ILE A 32 -0.76 -3.72 -4.52
N GLY A 33 -1.48 -4.67 -3.98
CA GLY A 33 -2.28 -4.56 -2.75
C GLY A 33 -3.78 -4.54 -3.03
N SER A 34 -4.52 -5.35 -2.27
CA SER A 34 -5.98 -5.54 -2.41
C SER A 34 -6.80 -4.77 -1.37
N GLY A 35 -6.19 -3.84 -0.61
CA GLY A 35 -6.93 -2.93 0.26
C GLY A 35 -7.81 -1.97 -0.55
N ILE A 36 -8.58 -1.11 0.15
CA ILE A 36 -9.58 -0.23 -0.51
C ILE A 36 -8.98 0.60 -1.65
N ALA A 37 -7.79 1.16 -1.47
CA ALA A 37 -7.14 1.96 -2.50
C ALA A 37 -6.82 1.12 -3.75
N GLY A 38 -6.25 -0.07 -3.55
CA GLY A 38 -5.94 -0.98 -4.66
C GLY A 38 -7.18 -1.49 -5.36
N ALA A 39 -8.20 -1.91 -4.60
CA ALA A 39 -9.46 -2.38 -5.15
C ALA A 39 -10.18 -1.28 -5.97
N CYS A 40 -10.29 -0.07 -5.43
CA CYS A 40 -10.86 1.07 -6.16
C CYS A 40 -10.07 1.41 -7.41
N THR A 41 -8.74 1.43 -7.34
CA THR A 41 -7.89 1.69 -8.50
C THR A 41 -8.08 0.63 -9.59
N ALA A 42 -8.11 -0.64 -9.20
CA ALA A 42 -8.30 -1.74 -10.14
C ALA A 42 -9.67 -1.67 -10.84
N LEU A 43 -10.75 -1.39 -10.08
CA LEU A 43 -12.09 -1.25 -10.63
C LEU A 43 -12.18 -0.07 -11.59
N HIS A 44 -11.70 1.11 -11.21
CA HIS A 44 -11.76 2.29 -12.10
C HIS A 44 -10.93 2.11 -13.37
N ALA A 45 -9.76 1.47 -13.28
CA ALA A 45 -8.96 1.17 -14.45
C ALA A 45 -9.66 0.16 -15.39
N ALA A 46 -10.28 -0.87 -14.82
CA ALA A 46 -11.05 -1.85 -15.58
C ALA A 46 -12.29 -1.23 -16.25
N ASP A 47 -13.02 -0.36 -15.54
CA ASP A 47 -14.16 0.38 -16.09
C ASP A 47 -13.76 1.32 -17.24
N ALA A 48 -12.51 1.81 -17.19
CA ALA A 48 -11.92 2.59 -18.30
C ALA A 48 -11.43 1.72 -19.47
N GLY A 49 -11.60 0.39 -19.40
CA GLY A 49 -11.27 -0.55 -20.46
C GLY A 49 -9.84 -1.10 -20.40
N ALA A 50 -9.07 -0.82 -19.33
CA ALA A 50 -7.73 -1.36 -19.18
C ALA A 50 -7.73 -2.83 -18.73
N GLN A 51 -6.75 -3.60 -19.20
CA GLN A 51 -6.44 -4.91 -18.64
C GLN A 51 -5.69 -4.73 -17.32
N VAL A 52 -6.29 -5.15 -16.22
CA VAL A 52 -5.74 -4.95 -14.87
C VAL A 52 -5.30 -6.27 -14.25
N LEU A 53 -4.10 -6.27 -13.69
CA LEU A 53 -3.61 -7.33 -12.82
C LEU A 53 -3.51 -6.81 -11.40
N LEU A 54 -4.28 -7.41 -10.48
CA LEU A 54 -4.20 -7.11 -9.05
C LEU A 54 -3.39 -8.18 -8.33
N LEU A 55 -2.32 -7.77 -7.66
CA LEU A 55 -1.49 -8.63 -6.81
C LEU A 55 -1.86 -8.44 -5.35
N ALA A 56 -2.25 -9.50 -4.67
CA ALA A 56 -2.45 -9.56 -3.23
C ALA A 56 -1.36 -10.39 -2.56
N LYS A 57 -1.05 -10.09 -1.32
CA LYS A 57 -0.10 -10.86 -0.50
C LYS A 57 -0.66 -12.24 -0.13
N GLY A 58 -1.97 -12.34 0.08
CA GLY A 58 -2.71 -13.53 0.42
C GLY A 58 -4.04 -13.55 -0.33
N GLU A 59 -5.13 -13.95 0.33
CA GLU A 59 -6.47 -13.85 -0.24
C GLU A 59 -6.84 -12.38 -0.50
N LEU A 60 -7.73 -12.14 -1.46
CA LEU A 60 -8.10 -10.78 -1.85
C LEU A 60 -8.76 -9.97 -0.73
N ASP A 61 -9.46 -10.64 0.16
CA ASP A 61 -10.17 -10.09 1.31
C ASP A 61 -9.34 -10.08 2.60
N ASP A 62 -8.13 -10.67 2.60
CA ASP A 62 -7.21 -10.61 3.74
C ASP A 62 -6.48 -9.27 3.78
N THR A 63 -7.22 -8.22 4.09
CA THR A 63 -6.72 -6.84 4.11
C THR A 63 -7.08 -6.14 5.41
N ASN A 64 -6.28 -5.15 5.79
CA ASN A 64 -6.61 -4.28 6.92
C ASN A 64 -7.97 -3.58 6.71
N THR A 65 -8.36 -3.33 5.48
CA THR A 65 -9.67 -2.76 5.12
C THR A 65 -10.81 -3.68 5.49
N ALA A 66 -10.69 -4.98 5.24
CA ALA A 66 -11.72 -5.97 5.59
C ALA A 66 -11.86 -6.14 7.11
N TRP A 67 -10.77 -5.96 7.86
CA TRP A 67 -10.74 -6.05 9.32
C TRP A 67 -11.02 -4.72 10.02
N ALA A 68 -11.09 -3.61 9.28
CA ALA A 68 -11.38 -2.31 9.85
C ALA A 68 -12.80 -2.26 10.44
N GLN A 69 -12.91 -1.81 11.70
CA GLN A 69 -14.20 -1.65 12.39
C GLN A 69 -14.79 -0.25 12.22
N GLY A 70 -14.08 0.65 11.56
CA GLY A 70 -14.48 2.03 11.32
C GLY A 70 -14.47 2.39 9.85
N GLY A 71 -14.89 3.62 9.56
CA GLY A 71 -14.87 4.20 8.23
C GLY A 71 -13.60 5.01 7.96
N ILE A 72 -13.69 5.87 6.97
CA ILE A 72 -12.69 6.87 6.63
C ILE A 72 -13.16 8.20 7.18
N ALA A 73 -12.31 8.89 7.95
CA ALA A 73 -12.57 10.24 8.40
C ALA A 73 -12.36 11.20 7.21
N VAL A 74 -13.38 11.95 6.86
CA VAL A 74 -13.36 12.86 5.73
C VAL A 74 -14.34 14.04 5.95
N VAL A 75 -13.95 15.21 5.49
CA VAL A 75 -14.82 16.40 5.53
C VAL A 75 -15.86 16.28 4.40
N GLN A 76 -17.14 16.10 4.76
CA GLN A 76 -18.24 15.97 3.80
C GLN A 76 -19.44 16.87 4.13
N LEU A 77 -19.60 17.26 5.39
CA LEU A 77 -20.75 18.03 5.84
C LEU A 77 -20.46 19.53 5.73
N PRO A 78 -21.49 20.37 5.43
CA PRO A 78 -21.31 21.82 5.31
C PRO A 78 -20.84 22.52 6.60
N GLU A 79 -21.16 21.93 7.76
CA GLU A 79 -20.75 22.41 9.09
C GLU A 79 -19.34 22.02 9.50
N ASP A 80 -18.69 21.13 8.75
CA ASP A 80 -17.32 20.71 9.00
C ASP A 80 -16.35 21.46 8.07
N SER A 81 -15.06 21.45 8.39
CA SER A 81 -14.03 22.07 7.58
C SER A 81 -12.71 21.31 7.65
N ILE A 82 -11.89 21.49 6.62
CA ILE A 82 -10.54 20.94 6.60
C ILE A 82 -9.74 21.45 7.81
N ALA A 83 -9.90 22.75 8.16
CA ALA A 83 -9.19 23.33 9.30
C ALA A 83 -9.59 22.68 10.64
N THR A 84 -10.88 22.42 10.83
CA THR A 84 -11.38 21.71 12.02
C THR A 84 -10.85 20.29 12.05
N HIS A 85 -10.89 19.58 10.92
CA HIS A 85 -10.40 18.22 10.82
C HIS A 85 -8.90 18.10 11.12
N VAL A 86 -8.08 19.03 10.61
CA VAL A 86 -6.65 19.11 10.92
C VAL A 86 -6.43 19.38 12.42
N ALA A 87 -7.14 20.34 12.99
CA ALA A 87 -7.01 20.69 14.41
C ALA A 87 -7.36 19.49 15.32
N ASP A 88 -8.42 18.76 14.99
CA ASP A 88 -8.83 17.57 15.74
C ASP A 88 -7.80 16.44 15.58
N THR A 89 -7.27 16.23 14.40
CA THR A 89 -6.21 15.23 14.14
C THR A 89 -4.96 15.52 14.97
N LEU A 90 -4.50 16.77 15.00
CA LEU A 90 -3.33 17.20 15.78
C LEU A 90 -3.58 17.03 17.28
N ARG A 91 -4.79 17.40 17.75
CA ARG A 91 -5.18 17.24 19.15
C ARG A 91 -5.17 15.78 19.60
N VAL A 92 -5.78 14.89 18.83
CA VAL A 92 -5.85 13.45 19.13
C VAL A 92 -4.47 12.80 18.97
N GLY A 93 -3.67 13.28 18.04
CA GLY A 93 -2.31 12.80 17.78
C GLY A 93 -1.30 13.08 18.91
N ALA A 94 -1.68 13.89 19.92
CA ALA A 94 -0.89 14.12 21.15
C ALA A 94 0.59 14.45 20.90
N GLY A 95 0.88 15.22 19.84
CA GLY A 95 2.23 15.65 19.46
C GLY A 95 3.01 14.64 18.58
N VAL A 96 2.38 13.55 18.15
CA VAL A 96 2.99 12.58 17.21
C VAL A 96 2.61 12.90 15.76
N ALA A 97 1.48 13.58 15.54
CA ALA A 97 1.06 13.97 14.21
C ALA A 97 1.92 15.14 13.68
N ASP A 98 2.36 15.03 12.42
CA ASP A 98 3.08 16.08 11.71
C ASP A 98 2.07 17.08 11.14
N PRO A 99 2.19 18.40 11.42
CA PRO A 99 1.29 19.41 10.90
C PRO A 99 1.57 19.84 9.44
N GLU A 100 2.71 19.40 8.82
CA GLU A 100 3.11 19.76 7.45
C GLU A 100 2.59 18.81 6.39
#